data_e0709573bf28824d6c94886221f4990c
#
_entry.id   e0709573bf28824d6c94886221f4990c
#
_cell.length_a   1.000
_cell.length_b   1.000
_cell.length_c   1.000
_cell.angle_alpha   90.00
_cell.angle_beta   90.00
_cell.angle_gamma   90.00
#
_symmetry.space_group_name_H-M   'P 1'
#
loop_
_entity.id
_entity.type
_entity.pdbx_description
1 polymer ?
#
loop_
_entity_poly.entity_id
_entity_poly.type
_entity_poly.pdbx_seq_one_letter_code
_entity_poly.pdbx_strand_id
1 'polypeptide(L)'
;EEDDESSKPENASIAGADETGLGWPGLPHWARLPYAFDTISNSWPFGLAARGFDFYKERKYLAELGQKSSRFRFGAHQQNPDPHPEVVVMVIGESSRYDRWSLNGYERDTNPLLKQESNLVPLADVITAVSATRLSVPVIISRKPATQSLKDGFSEKSFLTAYKEAGFKTYWLSNQISFGQFDTPVSVFAKEADVVQFLNLGGFTNSSNFDQILFDPFRNALADPAPKKLIVLHTLGSHWNYSQRYPKQFDKWQPSLFGVDKPVYTDTAIKPQLNNSYDSSILYTDWFLSNVIGMLKD
;
A
#
# COMPACT_ATOMS: atom_id res chain seq x y z
N GLU A 1 8.50 10.21 18.27
CA GLU A 1 9.92 10.51 18.00
C GLU A 1 10.65 9.20 17.68
N GLU A 2 10.32 8.60 16.56
CA GLU A 2 11.15 7.56 15.97
C GLU A 2 11.59 8.11 14.63
N ASP A 3 12.89 8.34 14.53
CA ASP A 3 13.56 8.82 13.36
C ASP A 3 13.24 7.92 12.18
N ASP A 4 12.68 8.53 11.12
CA ASP A 4 12.41 7.89 9.83
C ASP A 4 13.73 7.58 9.11
N GLU A 5 14.54 6.67 9.66
CA GLU A 5 15.66 6.05 8.94
C GLU A 5 15.20 5.06 7.86
N SER A 6 13.88 4.79 7.76
CA SER A 6 13.34 3.84 6.78
C SER A 6 13.20 4.39 5.37
N SER A 7 13.42 5.69 5.17
CA SER A 7 13.35 6.32 3.85
C SER A 7 14.67 6.34 3.08
N LYS A 8 15.77 5.89 3.68
CA LYS A 8 16.97 5.58 2.89
C LYS A 8 16.71 4.27 2.14
N PRO A 9 16.91 4.22 0.83
CA PRO A 9 16.89 2.96 0.13
C PRO A 9 17.90 2.06 0.83
N GLU A 10 17.48 0.86 1.25
CA GLU A 10 18.41 -0.23 1.54
C GLU A 10 19.18 -0.54 0.25
N ASN A 11 20.16 0.31 -0.06
CA ASN A 11 21.27 -0.12 -0.86
C ASN A 11 21.97 -1.17 0.00
N ALA A 12 21.70 -2.44 -0.32
CA ALA A 12 22.55 -3.50 0.14
C ALA A 12 23.98 -3.00 -0.03
N SER A 13 24.64 -2.77 1.08
CA SER A 13 26.05 -2.47 1.12
C SER A 13 26.74 -3.56 0.32
N ILE A 14 27.20 -3.22 -0.87
CA ILE A 14 28.30 -3.94 -1.47
C ILE A 14 29.45 -3.66 -0.52
N ALA A 15 29.72 -4.58 0.37
CA ALA A 15 30.83 -4.52 1.31
C ALA A 15 32.11 -4.28 0.47
N GLY A 16 32.71 -3.11 0.65
CA GLY A 16 33.95 -2.76 -0.01
C GLY A 16 33.95 -1.54 -0.93
N ALA A 17 32.85 -0.78 -1.05
CA ALA A 17 32.91 0.53 -1.69
C ALA A 17 33.47 1.53 -0.68
N ASP A 18 34.72 1.92 -0.86
CA ASP A 18 35.36 3.04 -0.18
C ASP A 18 34.48 4.28 -0.31
N GLU A 19 34.10 4.92 0.79
CA GLU A 19 33.24 6.13 0.84
C GLU A 19 33.85 7.35 0.12
N THR A 20 34.93 7.20 -0.60
CA THR A 20 35.71 8.26 -1.22
C THR A 20 35.59 8.37 -2.74
N GLY A 21 34.45 7.97 -3.33
CA GLY A 21 34.13 8.25 -4.73
C GLY A 21 34.70 7.24 -5.73
N LEU A 22 34.14 7.22 -6.95
CA LEU A 22 34.60 6.42 -8.11
C LEU A 22 36.06 6.72 -8.44
N GLY A 23 36.97 5.97 -7.80
CA GLY A 23 38.38 6.00 -8.11
C GLY A 23 38.81 4.74 -8.86
N TRP A 24 39.32 4.87 -10.07
CA TRP A 24 40.07 3.78 -10.66
C TRP A 24 41.37 3.62 -9.85
N PRO A 25 41.78 2.38 -9.53
CA PRO A 25 43.02 2.15 -8.80
C PRO A 25 44.18 2.83 -9.54
N GLY A 26 44.88 3.75 -8.86
CA GLY A 26 46.01 4.44 -9.42
C GLY A 26 45.83 5.90 -9.85
N LEU A 27 44.61 6.44 -9.76
CA LEU A 27 44.42 7.88 -10.04
C LEU A 27 44.79 8.73 -8.81
N PRO A 28 45.45 9.87 -9.01
CA PRO A 28 45.79 10.80 -7.95
C PRO A 28 44.53 11.39 -7.33
N HIS A 29 44.59 11.74 -6.04
CA HIS A 29 43.44 12.20 -5.24
C HIS A 29 42.65 13.37 -5.86
N TRP A 30 43.30 14.24 -6.61
CA TRP A 30 42.68 15.37 -7.31
C TRP A 30 41.89 14.95 -8.57
N ALA A 31 42.06 13.74 -9.07
CA ALA A 31 41.33 13.20 -10.23
C ALA A 31 40.10 12.39 -9.81
N ARG A 32 39.78 12.32 -8.51
CA ARG A 32 38.58 11.69 -8.02
C ARG A 32 37.43 12.68 -8.17
N LEU A 33 36.39 12.28 -8.91
CA LEU A 33 35.15 13.06 -9.00
C LEU A 33 34.46 13.03 -7.66
N PRO A 34 34.20 14.18 -6.98
CA PRO A 34 33.56 14.22 -5.67
C PRO A 34 32.03 14.10 -5.74
N TYR A 35 31.51 13.34 -6.70
CA TYR A 35 30.09 13.20 -6.89
C TYR A 35 29.63 11.82 -6.41
N ALA A 36 28.74 11.82 -5.44
CA ALA A 36 27.98 10.63 -5.08
C ALA A 36 27.21 10.14 -6.32
N PHE A 37 27.16 8.83 -6.51
CA PHE A 37 26.44 8.20 -7.63
C PHE A 37 24.98 8.67 -7.70
N ASP A 38 24.38 8.95 -6.57
CA ASP A 38 23.01 9.50 -6.44
C ASP A 38 22.85 10.87 -7.12
N THR A 39 23.89 11.71 -7.11
CA THR A 39 23.85 13.01 -7.78
C THR A 39 23.82 12.85 -9.30
N ILE A 40 24.55 11.89 -9.84
CA ILE A 40 24.59 11.59 -11.28
C ILE A 40 23.28 10.92 -11.69
N SER A 41 22.76 9.97 -10.89
CA SER A 41 21.51 9.27 -11.17
C SER A 41 20.28 10.17 -11.13
N ASN A 42 20.36 11.31 -10.44
CA ASN A 42 19.28 12.31 -10.38
C ASN A 42 19.45 13.48 -11.36
N SER A 43 20.56 13.55 -12.12
CA SER A 43 20.81 14.62 -13.07
C SER A 43 20.40 14.24 -14.50
N TRP A 44 19.68 15.15 -15.16
CA TRP A 44 19.34 15.00 -16.58
C TRP A 44 20.57 15.36 -17.48
N PRO A 45 20.88 14.60 -18.55
CA PRO A 45 20.23 13.36 -19.03
C PRO A 45 20.84 12.06 -18.48
N PHE A 46 21.90 12.13 -17.68
CA PHE A 46 22.69 10.98 -17.21
C PHE A 46 21.88 10.03 -16.31
N GLY A 47 20.98 10.58 -15.52
CA GLY A 47 20.09 9.81 -14.66
C GLY A 47 19.11 8.88 -15.41
N LEU A 48 18.86 9.14 -16.70
CA LEU A 48 17.95 8.30 -17.48
C LEU A 48 18.48 6.87 -17.64
N ALA A 49 19.78 6.72 -17.90
CA ALA A 49 20.42 5.41 -18.02
C ALA A 49 20.45 4.65 -16.68
N ALA A 50 20.77 5.34 -15.58
CA ALA A 50 20.77 4.76 -14.24
C ALA A 50 19.37 4.30 -13.83
N ARG A 51 18.34 5.14 -14.00
CA ARG A 51 16.93 4.80 -13.74
C ARG A 51 16.42 3.67 -14.64
N GLY A 52 16.83 3.65 -15.90
CA GLY A 52 16.51 2.55 -16.82
C GLY A 52 17.09 1.22 -16.37
N PHE A 53 18.33 1.24 -15.84
CA PHE A 53 18.97 0.05 -15.30
C PHE A 53 18.34 -0.43 -13.99
N ASP A 54 17.98 0.49 -13.10
CA ASP A 54 17.26 0.16 -11.85
C ASP A 54 15.90 -0.41 -12.16
N PHE A 55 15.16 0.21 -13.08
CA PHE A 55 13.88 -0.31 -13.58
C PHE A 55 14.03 -1.72 -14.17
N TYR A 56 15.07 -1.98 -14.96
CA TYR A 56 15.32 -3.32 -15.50
C TYR A 56 15.62 -4.35 -14.40
N LYS A 57 16.47 -4.01 -13.41
CA LYS A 57 16.76 -4.88 -12.27
C LYS A 57 15.50 -5.22 -11.49
N GLU A 58 14.68 -4.22 -11.23
CA GLU A 58 13.43 -4.39 -10.50
C GLU A 58 12.46 -5.27 -11.27
N ARG A 59 12.26 -5.02 -12.57
CA ARG A 59 11.45 -5.87 -13.45
C ARG A 59 11.93 -7.31 -13.48
N LYS A 60 13.22 -7.53 -13.55
CA LYS A 60 13.83 -8.86 -13.52
C LYS A 60 13.53 -9.56 -12.18
N TYR A 61 13.76 -8.87 -11.07
CA TYR A 61 13.47 -9.39 -9.73
C TYR A 61 11.98 -9.80 -9.57
N LEU A 62 11.06 -8.97 -10.03
CA LEU A 62 9.63 -9.26 -9.96
C LEU A 62 9.24 -10.47 -10.83
N ALA A 63 9.83 -10.57 -12.01
CA ALA A 63 9.61 -11.72 -12.88
C ALA A 63 10.13 -13.02 -12.21
N GLU A 64 11.31 -12.97 -11.58
CA GLU A 64 11.87 -14.09 -10.84
C GLU A 64 11.00 -14.48 -9.63
N LEU A 65 10.47 -13.49 -8.88
CA LEU A 65 9.55 -13.74 -7.77
C LEU A 65 8.28 -14.44 -8.26
N GLY A 66 7.66 -13.95 -9.33
CA GLY A 66 6.49 -14.57 -9.94
C GLY A 66 6.77 -15.99 -10.46
N GLN A 67 7.96 -16.21 -11.02
CA GLN A 67 8.37 -17.54 -11.51
C GLN A 67 8.59 -18.52 -10.36
N LYS A 68 9.23 -18.12 -9.27
CA LYS A 68 9.46 -18.98 -8.08
C LYS A 68 8.15 -19.46 -7.49
N SER A 69 7.15 -18.60 -7.38
CA SER A 69 5.84 -18.96 -6.81
C SER A 69 4.89 -19.63 -7.81
N SER A 70 5.23 -19.70 -9.11
CA SER A 70 4.31 -20.17 -10.17
C SER A 70 3.77 -21.58 -9.96
N ARG A 71 4.58 -22.47 -9.37
CA ARG A 71 4.23 -23.88 -9.12
C ARG A 71 3.62 -24.12 -7.74
N PHE A 72 3.60 -23.10 -6.89
CA PHE A 72 3.07 -23.24 -5.54
C PHE A 72 1.56 -23.48 -5.55
N ARG A 73 1.09 -24.38 -4.68
CA ARG A 73 -0.33 -24.63 -4.44
C ARG A 73 -0.54 -24.83 -2.95
N PHE A 74 -1.65 -24.30 -2.43
CA PHE A 74 -2.07 -24.53 -1.04
C PHE A 74 -2.74 -25.90 -0.88
N GLY A 75 -3.35 -26.44 -1.95
CA GLY A 75 -4.26 -27.57 -1.87
C GLY A 75 -5.57 -27.20 -1.16
N ALA A 76 -5.94 -25.94 -1.19
CA ALA A 76 -7.12 -25.46 -0.48
C ALA A 76 -8.40 -25.96 -1.14
N HIS A 77 -9.34 -26.42 -0.32
CA HIS A 77 -10.67 -26.86 -0.75
C HIS A 77 -11.69 -26.63 0.36
N GLN A 78 -12.94 -26.53 0.00
CA GLN A 78 -14.04 -26.44 0.96
C GLN A 78 -14.36 -27.85 1.46
N GLN A 79 -14.33 -28.06 2.78
CA GLN A 79 -14.68 -29.35 3.38
C GLN A 79 -16.17 -29.69 3.18
N ASN A 80 -17.03 -28.69 3.37
CA ASN A 80 -18.48 -28.79 3.19
C ASN A 80 -18.90 -27.64 2.27
N PRO A 81 -18.91 -27.85 0.93
CA PRO A 81 -19.28 -26.79 0.01
C PRO A 81 -20.71 -26.33 0.26
N ASP A 82 -20.89 -25.10 0.71
CA ASP A 82 -22.20 -24.49 0.82
C ASP A 82 -22.66 -24.05 -0.59
N PRO A 83 -23.86 -24.45 -1.05
CA PRO A 83 -24.39 -24.04 -2.34
C PRO A 83 -24.81 -22.57 -2.37
N HIS A 84 -24.94 -21.91 -1.21
CA HIS A 84 -25.33 -20.51 -1.16
C HIS A 84 -24.24 -19.57 -1.67
N PRO A 85 -24.61 -18.46 -2.30
CA PRO A 85 -23.67 -17.42 -2.68
C PRO A 85 -22.91 -16.89 -1.45
N GLU A 86 -21.61 -16.65 -1.64
CA GLU A 86 -20.75 -16.12 -0.58
C GLU A 86 -19.86 -15.00 -1.13
N VAL A 87 -19.89 -13.85 -0.49
CA VAL A 87 -19.04 -12.71 -0.83
C VAL A 87 -18.19 -12.36 0.37
N VAL A 88 -16.87 -12.49 0.19
CA VAL A 88 -15.88 -12.06 1.18
C VAL A 88 -15.23 -10.78 0.66
N VAL A 89 -15.25 -9.72 1.47
CA VAL A 89 -14.59 -8.45 1.15
C VAL A 89 -13.46 -8.20 2.12
N MET A 90 -12.28 -7.97 1.61
CA MET A 90 -11.13 -7.55 2.39
C MET A 90 -10.73 -6.14 1.98
N VAL A 91 -10.79 -5.20 2.92
CA VAL A 91 -10.29 -3.85 2.70
C VAL A 91 -8.90 -3.72 3.31
N ILE A 92 -7.91 -3.44 2.48
CA ILE A 92 -6.55 -3.14 2.92
C ILE A 92 -6.44 -1.62 3.00
N GLY A 93 -6.37 -1.10 4.23
CA GLY A 93 -6.15 0.32 4.50
C GLY A 93 -4.70 0.73 4.29
N GLU A 94 -4.45 2.04 4.39
CA GLU A 94 -3.12 2.63 4.22
C GLU A 94 -2.88 3.69 5.29
N SER A 95 -1.71 3.65 5.95
CA SER A 95 -1.23 4.65 6.92
C SER A 95 -2.25 4.99 8.03
N SER A 96 -3.02 4.02 8.47
CA SER A 96 -4.11 4.21 9.43
C SER A 96 -3.66 3.84 10.84
N ARG A 97 -3.54 4.83 11.73
CA ARG A 97 -3.09 4.65 13.12
C ARG A 97 -4.26 4.23 14.01
N TYR A 98 -4.05 3.19 14.81
CA TYR A 98 -5.01 2.68 15.79
C TYR A 98 -5.55 3.75 16.74
N ASP A 99 -4.65 4.61 17.27
CA ASP A 99 -4.95 5.63 18.27
C ASP A 99 -5.72 6.86 17.72
N ARG A 100 -6.03 6.90 16.44
CA ARG A 100 -6.81 7.95 15.78
C ARG A 100 -8.21 7.51 15.40
N TRP A 101 -8.59 6.31 15.76
CA TRP A 101 -9.94 5.78 15.55
C TRP A 101 -10.79 5.94 16.80
N SER A 102 -11.91 6.63 16.70
CA SER A 102 -12.83 6.79 17.82
C SER A 102 -13.48 5.47 18.27
N LEU A 103 -13.49 4.46 17.42
CA LEU A 103 -13.83 3.07 17.76
C LEU A 103 -12.85 2.48 18.80
N ASN A 104 -11.63 2.98 18.86
CA ASN A 104 -10.59 2.53 19.77
C ASN A 104 -10.40 3.48 20.97
N GLY A 105 -11.32 4.44 21.18
CA GLY A 105 -11.31 5.37 22.30
C GLY A 105 -10.67 6.73 22.01
N TYR A 106 -10.36 7.05 20.75
CA TYR A 106 -9.91 8.39 20.40
C TYR A 106 -10.98 9.44 20.68
N GLU A 107 -10.57 10.59 21.23
CA GLU A 107 -11.47 11.65 21.69
C GLU A 107 -12.29 12.31 20.59
N ARG A 108 -11.72 12.44 19.38
CA ARG A 108 -12.43 13.00 18.22
C ARG A 108 -13.27 11.92 17.56
N ASP A 109 -14.48 12.29 17.18
CA ASP A 109 -15.39 11.37 16.50
C ASP A 109 -15.01 11.18 15.03
N THR A 110 -14.03 10.32 14.81
CA THR A 110 -13.48 9.98 13.50
C THR A 110 -14.19 8.81 12.82
N ASN A 111 -15.04 8.06 13.55
CA ASN A 111 -15.77 6.90 13.02
C ASN A 111 -17.27 6.94 13.36
N PRO A 112 -18.01 8.02 13.03
CA PRO A 112 -19.41 8.16 13.41
C PRO A 112 -20.33 7.16 12.72
N LEU A 113 -19.97 6.68 11.52
CA LEU A 113 -20.79 5.76 10.73
C LEU A 113 -20.55 4.30 11.13
N LEU A 114 -19.31 3.89 11.24
CA LEU A 114 -18.97 2.52 11.64
C LEU A 114 -19.45 2.18 13.06
N LYS A 115 -19.53 3.16 13.96
CA LYS A 115 -20.14 2.98 15.29
C LYS A 115 -21.60 2.52 15.26
N GLN A 116 -22.29 2.76 14.15
CA GLN A 116 -23.70 2.39 13.98
C GLN A 116 -23.87 0.95 13.47
N GLU A 117 -22.78 0.31 13.04
CA GLU A 117 -22.82 -1.07 12.58
C GLU A 117 -22.89 -2.04 13.77
N SER A 118 -24.05 -2.69 13.93
CA SER A 118 -24.34 -3.54 15.09
C SER A 118 -23.51 -4.82 15.15
N ASN A 119 -22.98 -5.27 14.02
CA ASN A 119 -22.15 -6.48 13.90
C ASN A 119 -20.66 -6.18 13.75
N LEU A 120 -20.24 -4.92 13.98
CA LEU A 120 -18.82 -4.55 13.95
C LEU A 120 -18.07 -5.15 15.14
N VAL A 121 -16.96 -5.80 14.86
CA VAL A 121 -16.04 -6.35 15.87
C VAL A 121 -14.70 -5.63 15.77
N PRO A 122 -14.42 -4.62 16.61
CA PRO A 122 -13.12 -3.98 16.66
C PRO A 122 -12.10 -4.90 17.35
N LEU A 123 -10.93 -5.05 16.76
CA LEU A 123 -9.83 -5.85 17.29
C LEU A 123 -8.80 -4.92 17.93
N ALA A 124 -8.57 -5.07 19.24
CA ALA A 124 -7.72 -4.17 20.02
C ALA A 124 -6.22 -4.46 19.91
N ASP A 125 -5.85 -5.75 19.82
CA ASP A 125 -4.44 -6.18 19.95
C ASP A 125 -3.84 -6.57 18.60
N VAL A 126 -4.10 -5.80 17.56
CA VAL A 126 -3.52 -6.00 16.23
C VAL A 126 -2.46 -4.96 15.95
N ILE A 127 -1.24 -5.41 15.70
CA ILE A 127 -0.10 -4.54 15.34
C ILE A 127 0.44 -4.94 13.97
N THR A 128 0.95 -3.95 13.24
CA THR A 128 1.73 -4.23 12.03
C THR A 128 3.15 -4.65 12.38
N ALA A 129 3.68 -5.63 11.66
CA ALA A 129 5.06 -6.06 11.86
C ALA A 129 6.07 -5.07 11.28
N VAL A 130 5.65 -4.27 10.29
CA VAL A 130 6.47 -3.27 9.59
C VAL A 130 5.60 -2.11 9.14
N SER A 131 6.16 -0.91 9.06
CA SER A 131 5.43 0.33 8.78
C SER A 131 5.49 0.80 7.31
N ALA A 132 5.92 -0.06 6.39
CA ALA A 132 6.00 0.26 4.96
C ALA A 132 5.11 -0.68 4.15
N THR A 133 4.21 -0.14 3.30
CA THR A 133 3.21 -0.87 2.52
C THR A 133 3.80 -2.03 1.72
N ARG A 134 4.91 -1.80 1.02
CA ARG A 134 5.63 -2.81 0.22
C ARG A 134 6.13 -4.02 1.03
N LEU A 135 6.31 -3.84 2.34
CA LEU A 135 6.77 -4.88 3.26
C LEU A 135 5.62 -5.47 4.07
N SER A 136 4.67 -4.63 4.53
CA SER A 136 3.56 -5.06 5.38
C SER A 136 2.48 -5.82 4.59
N VAL A 137 2.09 -5.37 3.41
CA VAL A 137 1.04 -6.03 2.63
C VAL A 137 1.39 -7.47 2.29
N PRO A 138 2.60 -7.83 1.81
CA PRO A 138 3.00 -9.23 1.63
C PRO A 138 2.86 -10.09 2.89
N VAL A 139 3.15 -9.54 4.07
CA VAL A 139 2.98 -10.25 5.36
C VAL A 139 1.50 -10.44 5.69
N ILE A 140 0.66 -9.42 5.43
CA ILE A 140 -0.79 -9.47 5.70
C ILE A 140 -1.49 -10.51 4.83
N ILE A 141 -1.12 -10.58 3.54
CA ILE A 141 -1.85 -11.39 2.55
C ILE A 141 -1.26 -12.76 2.27
N SER A 142 -0.15 -13.13 2.92
CA SER A 142 0.51 -14.42 2.71
C SER A 142 1.04 -14.99 4.02
N ARG A 143 1.68 -16.15 3.97
CA ARG A 143 2.37 -16.75 5.12
C ARG A 143 3.83 -16.27 5.24
N LYS A 144 4.19 -15.19 4.56
CA LYS A 144 5.52 -14.64 4.63
C LYS A 144 5.83 -14.15 6.05
N PRO A 145 6.89 -14.64 6.68
CA PRO A 145 7.34 -14.10 7.96
C PRO A 145 7.79 -12.64 7.81
N ALA A 146 7.51 -11.81 8.83
CA ALA A 146 7.93 -10.41 8.84
C ALA A 146 9.47 -10.25 8.83
N THR A 147 10.17 -11.22 9.43
CA THR A 147 11.63 -11.24 9.55
C THR A 147 12.35 -11.72 8.28
N GLN A 148 11.62 -12.21 7.28
CA GLN A 148 12.18 -12.71 6.04
C GLN A 148 11.97 -11.71 4.91
N SER A 149 13.03 -11.35 4.20
CA SER A 149 12.92 -10.58 2.95
C SER A 149 12.27 -11.41 1.83
N LEU A 150 11.56 -10.77 0.93
CA LEU A 150 11.09 -11.43 -0.31
C LEU A 150 12.25 -11.96 -1.16
N LYS A 151 13.43 -11.33 -1.04
CA LYS A 151 14.66 -11.75 -1.72
C LYS A 151 15.24 -13.04 -1.14
N ASP A 152 14.93 -13.38 0.11
CA ASP A 152 15.44 -14.55 0.83
C ASP A 152 14.71 -15.86 0.47
N GLY A 153 14.14 -15.93 -0.71
CA GLY A 153 13.60 -17.18 -1.26
C GLY A 153 12.16 -17.48 -0.87
N PHE A 154 11.36 -16.50 -0.41
CA PHE A 154 9.93 -16.71 -0.25
C PHE A 154 9.30 -17.09 -1.60
N SER A 155 8.68 -18.26 -1.67
CA SER A 155 8.17 -18.87 -2.91
C SER A 155 6.70 -19.24 -2.86
N GLU A 156 6.01 -18.87 -1.79
CA GLU A 156 4.58 -19.13 -1.66
C GLU A 156 3.74 -18.02 -2.31
N LYS A 157 2.48 -18.32 -2.50
CA LYS A 157 1.47 -17.38 -3.00
C LYS A 157 0.68 -16.76 -1.84
N SER A 158 -0.19 -15.79 -2.18
CA SER A 158 -1.08 -15.15 -1.23
C SER A 158 -2.36 -15.96 -1.00
N PHE A 159 -3.18 -15.51 -0.03
CA PHE A 159 -4.50 -16.08 0.20
C PHE A 159 -5.42 -16.02 -1.03
N LEU A 160 -5.18 -15.10 -1.97
CA LEU A 160 -5.91 -15.03 -3.25
C LEU A 160 -5.89 -16.38 -3.96
N THR A 161 -4.71 -17.02 -4.04
CA THR A 161 -4.57 -18.35 -4.62
C THR A 161 -5.31 -19.41 -3.81
N ALA A 162 -5.27 -19.36 -2.47
CA ALA A 162 -6.02 -20.29 -1.63
C ALA A 162 -7.53 -20.19 -1.86
N TYR A 163 -8.08 -18.99 -1.95
CA TYR A 163 -9.49 -18.77 -2.28
C TYR A 163 -9.85 -19.26 -3.69
N LYS A 164 -8.98 -19.03 -4.69
CA LYS A 164 -9.18 -19.57 -6.05
C LYS A 164 -9.24 -21.09 -6.05
N GLU A 165 -8.30 -21.76 -5.35
CA GLU A 165 -8.29 -23.21 -5.20
C GLU A 165 -9.56 -23.73 -4.52
N ALA A 166 -10.12 -22.93 -3.58
CA ALA A 166 -11.38 -23.23 -2.91
C ALA A 166 -12.64 -22.87 -3.73
N GLY A 167 -12.49 -22.42 -4.99
CA GLY A 167 -13.58 -22.17 -5.92
C GLY A 167 -14.16 -20.75 -5.90
N PHE A 168 -13.46 -19.78 -5.30
CA PHE A 168 -13.87 -18.38 -5.34
C PHE A 168 -13.30 -17.69 -6.59
N LYS A 169 -14.11 -16.83 -7.21
CA LYS A 169 -13.62 -15.83 -8.15
C LYS A 169 -13.03 -14.68 -7.37
N THR A 170 -11.82 -14.26 -7.73
CA THR A 170 -11.03 -13.33 -6.94
C THR A 170 -10.80 -12.00 -7.67
N TYR A 171 -10.91 -10.91 -6.95
CA TYR A 171 -10.77 -9.55 -7.45
C TYR A 171 -9.74 -8.79 -6.61
N TRP A 172 -8.88 -8.03 -7.29
CA TRP A 172 -8.00 -7.04 -6.67
C TRP A 172 -8.27 -5.68 -7.28
N LEU A 173 -8.98 -4.83 -6.54
CA LEU A 173 -9.35 -3.48 -6.93
C LEU A 173 -8.54 -2.49 -6.09
N SER A 174 -7.67 -1.72 -6.73
CA SER A 174 -6.69 -0.91 -6.02
C SER A 174 -6.72 0.55 -6.45
N ASN A 175 -6.75 1.46 -5.48
CA ASN A 175 -6.47 2.88 -5.66
C ASN A 175 -4.99 3.22 -5.46
N GLN A 176 -4.14 2.22 -5.29
CA GLN A 176 -2.69 2.38 -5.30
C GLN A 176 -2.16 2.37 -6.74
N ILE A 177 -0.92 2.81 -6.93
CA ILE A 177 -0.27 2.73 -8.24
C ILE A 177 0.26 1.31 -8.50
N SER A 178 0.18 0.86 -9.75
CA SER A 178 0.64 -0.48 -10.15
C SER A 178 2.13 -0.56 -10.45
N PHE A 179 2.76 0.58 -10.59
CA PHE A 179 4.17 0.71 -10.97
C PHE A 179 4.82 1.77 -10.10
N GLY A 180 6.08 1.54 -9.80
CA GLY A 180 6.84 2.44 -8.95
C GLY A 180 7.74 1.66 -8.00
N GLN A 181 8.70 2.33 -7.46
CA GLN A 181 9.76 1.76 -6.66
C GLN A 181 9.24 1.11 -5.35
N PHE A 182 8.08 1.55 -4.86
CA PHE A 182 7.62 1.16 -3.52
C PHE A 182 6.51 0.10 -3.50
N ASP A 183 5.75 -0.07 -4.59
CA ASP A 183 4.54 -0.92 -4.59
C ASP A 183 4.66 -2.21 -5.41
N THR A 184 5.77 -2.40 -6.07
CA THR A 184 6.01 -3.50 -7.00
C THR A 184 5.82 -4.91 -6.41
N PRO A 185 6.26 -5.22 -5.17
CA PRO A 185 5.98 -6.54 -4.57
C PRO A 185 4.49 -6.81 -4.40
N VAL A 186 3.70 -5.79 -4.03
CA VAL A 186 2.24 -5.92 -3.87
C VAL A 186 1.58 -6.27 -5.20
N SER A 187 2.04 -5.68 -6.32
CA SER A 187 1.49 -5.96 -7.65
C SER A 187 1.73 -7.39 -8.11
N VAL A 188 2.81 -8.05 -7.66
CA VAL A 188 3.05 -9.48 -7.95
C VAL A 188 1.98 -10.34 -7.31
N PHE A 189 1.67 -10.11 -6.04
CA PHE A 189 0.60 -10.84 -5.35
C PHE A 189 -0.78 -10.49 -5.91
N ALA A 190 -1.04 -9.21 -6.21
CA ALA A 190 -2.30 -8.78 -6.80
C ALA A 190 -2.62 -9.53 -8.11
N LYS A 191 -1.61 -9.82 -8.93
CA LYS A 191 -1.75 -10.59 -10.17
C LYS A 191 -2.19 -12.04 -10.00
N GLU A 192 -2.23 -12.54 -8.77
CA GLU A 192 -2.82 -13.86 -8.48
C GLU A 192 -4.35 -13.84 -8.61
N ALA A 193 -5.00 -12.68 -8.48
CA ALA A 193 -6.44 -12.55 -8.64
C ALA A 193 -6.89 -12.78 -10.09
N ASP A 194 -8.16 -13.19 -10.27
CA ASP A 194 -8.75 -13.38 -11.59
C ASP A 194 -9.00 -12.04 -12.29
N VAL A 195 -9.37 -11.02 -11.53
CA VAL A 195 -9.60 -9.65 -12.01
C VAL A 195 -8.72 -8.70 -11.22
N VAL A 196 -7.89 -7.94 -11.91
CA VAL A 196 -6.95 -6.98 -11.31
C VAL A 196 -7.16 -5.62 -11.94
N GLN A 197 -7.43 -4.61 -11.11
CA GLN A 197 -7.56 -3.22 -11.54
C GLN A 197 -6.77 -2.30 -10.62
N PHE A 198 -5.87 -1.51 -11.20
CA PHE A 198 -5.19 -0.40 -10.55
C PHE A 198 -5.71 0.90 -11.14
N LEU A 199 -6.40 1.69 -10.34
CA LEU A 199 -7.17 2.85 -10.81
C LEU A 199 -6.41 4.17 -10.68
N ASN A 200 -5.35 4.20 -9.86
CA ASN A 200 -4.54 5.39 -9.68
C ASN A 200 -3.46 5.49 -10.76
N LEU A 201 -3.65 6.41 -11.69
CA LEU A 201 -2.70 6.70 -12.76
C LEU A 201 -1.83 7.93 -12.46
N GLY A 202 -2.16 8.69 -11.40
CA GLY A 202 -1.56 10.00 -11.11
C GLY A 202 -0.40 10.01 -10.12
N GLY A 203 -0.14 8.90 -9.42
CA GLY A 203 0.88 8.84 -8.37
C GLY A 203 0.39 9.38 -7.01
N PHE A 204 1.29 9.39 -6.02
CA PHE A 204 0.95 9.74 -4.63
C PHE A 204 0.88 11.24 -4.36
N THR A 205 1.52 12.06 -5.18
CA THR A 205 1.71 13.50 -4.94
C THR A 205 0.69 14.39 -5.61
N ASN A 206 -0.15 13.84 -6.48
CA ASN A 206 -1.21 14.61 -7.15
C ASN A 206 -2.53 14.49 -6.37
N SER A 207 -3.43 15.45 -6.54
CA SER A 207 -4.83 15.41 -6.12
C SER A 207 -5.58 14.32 -6.91
N SER A 208 -5.06 13.13 -6.82
CA SER A 208 -5.54 11.95 -7.51
C SER A 208 -6.77 11.40 -6.81
N ASN A 209 -7.40 10.50 -7.44
CA ASN A 209 -8.63 9.84 -7.10
C ASN A 209 -8.77 9.52 -5.61
N PHE A 210 -9.85 9.99 -5.01
CA PHE A 210 -10.25 9.54 -3.67
C PHE A 210 -10.68 8.08 -3.72
N ASP A 211 -10.65 7.37 -2.58
CA ASP A 211 -10.96 5.94 -2.52
C ASP A 211 -12.36 5.57 -3.01
N GLN A 212 -13.29 6.51 -3.08
CA GLN A 212 -14.60 6.32 -3.71
C GLN A 212 -14.53 5.87 -5.19
N ILE A 213 -13.40 6.03 -5.86
CA ILE A 213 -13.19 5.49 -7.22
C ILE A 213 -13.35 3.96 -7.26
N LEU A 214 -13.16 3.28 -6.12
CA LEU A 214 -13.34 1.85 -5.98
C LEU A 214 -14.81 1.40 -6.00
N PHE A 215 -15.78 2.30 -5.83
CA PHE A 215 -17.20 1.94 -5.73
C PHE A 215 -17.76 1.30 -6.99
N ASP A 216 -17.48 1.88 -8.17
CA ASP A 216 -18.00 1.33 -9.43
C ASP A 216 -17.37 -0.03 -9.78
N PRO A 217 -16.04 -0.22 -9.71
CA PRO A 217 -15.45 -1.54 -9.84
C PRO A 217 -15.96 -2.55 -8.80
N PHE A 218 -16.23 -2.11 -7.57
CA PHE A 218 -16.78 -2.96 -6.51
C PHE A 218 -18.22 -3.40 -6.84
N ARG A 219 -19.10 -2.49 -7.25
CA ARG A 219 -20.46 -2.83 -7.73
C ARG A 219 -20.42 -3.82 -8.90
N ASN A 220 -19.52 -3.61 -9.85
CA ASN A 220 -19.34 -4.52 -10.97
C ASN A 220 -18.89 -5.92 -10.51
N ALA A 221 -18.00 -6.01 -9.52
CA ALA A 221 -17.59 -7.27 -8.95
C ALA A 221 -18.75 -7.95 -8.18
N LEU A 222 -19.57 -7.19 -7.45
CA LEU A 222 -20.77 -7.71 -6.77
C LEU A 222 -21.79 -8.27 -7.77
N ALA A 223 -22.00 -7.57 -8.89
CA ALA A 223 -22.92 -7.98 -9.95
C ALA A 223 -22.44 -9.17 -10.80
N ASP A 224 -21.17 -9.58 -10.67
CA ASP A 224 -20.66 -10.77 -11.38
C ASP A 224 -21.45 -12.03 -10.98
N PRO A 225 -21.79 -12.92 -11.93
CA PRO A 225 -22.61 -14.10 -11.64
C PRO A 225 -21.92 -15.20 -10.83
N ALA A 226 -20.62 -15.11 -10.58
CA ALA A 226 -19.91 -16.10 -9.79
C ALA A 226 -20.55 -16.22 -8.39
N PRO A 227 -20.91 -17.43 -7.92
CA PRO A 227 -21.59 -17.60 -6.65
C PRO A 227 -20.70 -17.31 -5.44
N LYS A 228 -19.39 -17.52 -5.57
CA LYS A 228 -18.42 -17.27 -4.51
C LYS A 228 -17.37 -16.27 -4.97
N LYS A 229 -17.18 -15.21 -4.20
CA LYS A 229 -16.30 -14.10 -4.55
C LYS A 229 -15.44 -13.69 -3.38
N LEU A 230 -14.16 -13.45 -3.66
CA LEU A 230 -13.26 -12.70 -2.78
C LEU A 230 -12.92 -11.39 -3.46
N ILE A 231 -13.26 -10.26 -2.86
CA ILE A 231 -13.01 -8.93 -3.40
C ILE A 231 -12.06 -8.19 -2.45
N VAL A 232 -10.86 -7.90 -2.93
CA VAL A 232 -9.90 -7.07 -2.21
C VAL A 232 -10.03 -5.64 -2.68
N LEU A 233 -10.28 -4.72 -1.75
CA LEU A 233 -10.25 -3.27 -1.96
C LEU A 233 -8.98 -2.72 -1.31
N HIS A 234 -8.03 -2.27 -2.12
CA HIS A 234 -6.76 -1.72 -1.65
C HIS A 234 -6.79 -0.20 -1.77
N THR A 235 -6.98 0.47 -0.65
CA THR A 235 -7.23 1.92 -0.59
C THR A 235 -5.92 2.72 -0.58
N LEU A 236 -6.03 4.01 -0.85
CA LEU A 236 -4.98 5.00 -0.64
C LEU A 236 -5.03 5.57 0.79
N GLY A 237 -6.17 5.45 1.46
CA GLY A 237 -6.39 5.71 2.88
C GLY A 237 -5.86 7.06 3.36
N SER A 238 -5.03 7.01 4.40
CA SER A 238 -4.43 8.20 5.03
C SER A 238 -2.97 8.42 4.60
N HIS A 239 -2.60 7.99 3.39
CA HIS A 239 -1.25 8.22 2.86
C HIS A 239 -0.91 9.73 2.76
N TRP A 240 0.33 10.08 3.01
CA TRP A 240 0.81 11.45 2.80
C TRP A 240 0.64 11.87 1.31
N ASN A 241 0.18 13.07 0.93
CA ASN A 241 -0.24 14.21 1.74
C ASN A 241 -1.72 14.05 2.15
N TYR A 242 -2.01 14.22 3.46
CA TYR A 242 -3.33 13.93 4.03
C TYR A 242 -4.47 14.74 3.43
N SER A 243 -4.29 16.03 3.12
CA SER A 243 -5.34 16.85 2.50
C SER A 243 -5.72 16.41 1.08
N GLN A 244 -4.92 15.54 0.48
CA GLN A 244 -5.20 14.94 -0.84
C GLN A 244 -5.94 13.59 -0.73
N ARG A 245 -6.26 13.16 0.48
CA ARG A 245 -6.90 11.84 0.73
C ARG A 245 -8.40 11.93 0.93
N TYR A 246 -8.96 13.13 1.05
CA TYR A 246 -10.39 13.32 1.26
C TYR A 246 -10.91 14.55 0.51
N PRO A 247 -12.18 14.52 0.04
CA PRO A 247 -12.84 15.70 -0.51
C PRO A 247 -13.01 16.78 0.56
N LYS A 248 -12.95 18.06 0.16
CA LYS A 248 -13.01 19.20 1.08
C LYS A 248 -14.22 19.21 2.02
N GLN A 249 -15.30 18.57 1.67
CA GLN A 249 -16.47 18.42 2.55
C GLN A 249 -16.21 17.61 3.82
N PHE A 250 -15.13 16.81 3.83
CA PHE A 250 -14.67 16.07 5.00
C PHE A 250 -13.61 16.81 5.81
N ASP A 251 -13.24 18.03 5.44
CA ASP A 251 -12.26 18.86 6.15
C ASP A 251 -12.85 19.46 7.44
N LYS A 252 -13.12 18.58 8.39
CA LYS A 252 -13.87 18.85 9.62
C LYS A 252 -13.10 19.66 10.64
N TRP A 253 -11.82 19.35 10.84
CA TRP A 253 -11.00 19.99 11.87
C TRP A 253 -10.05 21.04 11.29
N GLN A 254 -10.07 22.24 11.91
CA GLN A 254 -9.33 23.40 11.44
C GLN A 254 -8.33 23.89 12.51
N PRO A 255 -7.19 24.50 12.12
CA PRO A 255 -6.71 24.67 10.74
C PRO A 255 -6.29 23.35 10.10
N SER A 256 -6.38 23.24 8.76
CA SER A 256 -6.01 22.05 8.02
C SER A 256 -4.88 22.30 7.01
N LEU A 257 -4.40 21.26 6.37
CA LEU A 257 -3.35 21.36 5.33
C LEU A 257 -3.84 22.02 4.04
N PHE A 258 -5.14 22.20 3.83
CA PHE A 258 -5.64 22.92 2.65
C PHE A 258 -5.19 24.39 2.58
N GLY A 259 -4.80 24.98 3.71
CA GLY A 259 -4.28 26.35 3.78
C GLY A 259 -2.76 26.44 3.77
N VAL A 260 -2.04 25.34 3.60
CA VAL A 260 -0.57 25.29 3.69
C VAL A 260 0.04 25.07 2.32
N ASP A 261 0.89 26.00 1.87
CA ASP A 261 1.68 25.82 0.65
C ASP A 261 2.84 24.84 0.90
N LYS A 262 2.95 23.83 0.03
CA LYS A 262 4.01 22.80 0.07
C LYS A 262 4.25 22.21 1.48
N PRO A 263 3.24 21.60 2.11
CA PRO A 263 3.40 21.09 3.47
C PRO A 263 4.45 19.98 3.52
N VAL A 264 5.22 19.97 4.63
CA VAL A 264 6.21 18.92 4.92
C VAL A 264 5.78 18.21 6.20
N TYR A 265 5.71 16.88 6.20
CA TYR A 265 5.21 16.10 7.34
C TYR A 265 6.11 16.19 8.60
N THR A 266 7.37 16.62 8.45
CA THR A 266 8.31 16.83 9.57
C THR A 266 8.27 18.26 10.12
N ASP A 267 7.50 19.17 9.53
CA ASP A 267 7.41 20.57 9.98
C ASP A 267 6.54 20.66 11.24
N THR A 268 7.18 20.89 12.38
CA THR A 268 6.51 21.03 13.68
C THR A 268 5.64 22.27 13.78
N ALA A 269 5.89 23.33 12.98
CA ALA A 269 5.10 24.55 12.97
C ALA A 269 3.67 24.32 12.46
N ILE A 270 3.48 23.35 11.59
CA ILE A 270 2.17 22.98 11.04
C ILE A 270 1.59 21.71 11.68
N LYS A 271 2.08 21.28 12.84
CA LYS A 271 1.60 20.07 13.54
C LYS A 271 0.07 20.06 13.76
N PRO A 272 -0.60 21.17 14.13
CA PRO A 272 -2.06 21.17 14.21
C PRO A 272 -2.73 20.86 12.87
N GLN A 273 -2.25 21.44 11.77
CA GLN A 273 -2.77 21.21 10.42
C GLN A 273 -2.57 19.75 9.97
N LEU A 274 -1.39 19.16 10.28
CA LEU A 274 -1.09 17.76 10.02
C LEU A 274 -2.10 16.85 10.73
N ASN A 275 -2.27 17.04 12.05
CA ASN A 275 -3.18 16.23 12.85
C ASN A 275 -4.64 16.38 12.38
N ASN A 276 -5.08 17.59 12.11
CA ASN A 276 -6.45 17.87 11.70
C ASN A 276 -6.79 17.26 10.34
N SER A 277 -5.88 17.38 9.37
CA SER A 277 -6.07 16.74 8.07
C SER A 277 -5.95 15.22 8.13
N TYR A 278 -5.08 14.69 8.99
CA TYR A 278 -5.01 13.25 9.21
C TYR A 278 -6.33 12.70 9.78
N ASP A 279 -6.88 13.32 10.82
CA ASP A 279 -8.16 12.91 11.42
C ASP A 279 -9.31 13.01 10.39
N SER A 280 -9.28 14.05 9.54
CA SER A 280 -10.23 14.19 8.43
C SER A 280 -10.12 13.08 7.39
N SER A 281 -8.91 12.57 7.14
CA SER A 281 -8.71 11.40 6.27
C SER A 281 -9.27 10.11 6.88
N ILE A 282 -9.16 9.94 8.20
CA ILE A 282 -9.79 8.81 8.92
C ILE A 282 -11.33 8.92 8.87
N LEU A 283 -11.88 10.12 9.04
CA LEU A 283 -13.33 10.36 8.90
C LEU A 283 -13.83 10.00 7.49
N TYR A 284 -13.05 10.31 6.46
CA TYR A 284 -13.38 9.91 5.10
C TYR A 284 -13.28 8.40 4.89
N THR A 285 -12.31 7.74 5.52
CA THR A 285 -12.18 6.28 5.51
C THR A 285 -13.41 5.61 6.18
N ASP A 286 -13.90 6.17 7.27
CA ASP A 286 -15.15 5.73 7.93
C ASP A 286 -16.34 5.79 6.97
N TRP A 287 -16.50 6.89 6.28
CA TRP A 287 -17.55 7.06 5.26
C TRP A 287 -17.39 6.05 4.11
N PHE A 288 -16.16 5.86 3.62
CA PHE A 288 -15.87 4.89 2.56
C PHE A 288 -16.27 3.46 2.98
N LEU A 289 -15.83 3.02 4.16
CA LEU A 289 -16.14 1.69 4.68
C LEU A 289 -17.64 1.50 4.92
N SER A 290 -18.34 2.51 5.44
CA SER A 290 -19.79 2.47 5.63
C SER A 290 -20.52 2.28 4.30
N ASN A 291 -20.09 2.95 3.22
CA ASN A 291 -20.66 2.75 1.89
C ASN A 291 -20.38 1.34 1.34
N VAL A 292 -19.17 0.80 1.54
CA VAL A 292 -18.84 -0.58 1.15
C VAL A 292 -19.77 -1.57 1.86
N ILE A 293 -19.98 -1.39 3.18
CA ILE A 293 -20.90 -2.21 3.98
C ILE A 293 -22.34 -2.06 3.48
N GLY A 294 -22.76 -0.83 3.16
CA GLY A 294 -24.10 -0.57 2.59
C GLY A 294 -24.34 -1.35 1.31
N MET A 295 -23.39 -1.34 0.37
CA MET A 295 -23.47 -2.07 -0.90
C MET A 295 -23.52 -3.60 -0.74
N LEU A 296 -23.12 -4.13 0.42
CA LEU A 296 -23.23 -5.57 0.72
C LEU A 296 -24.58 -5.94 1.34
N LYS A 297 -25.34 -4.95 1.83
CA LYS A 297 -26.68 -5.16 2.42
C LYS A 297 -27.79 -5.10 1.37
N ASP A 298 -27.53 -4.44 0.23
CA ASP A 298 -28.44 -4.30 -0.91
C ASP A 298 -28.42 -5.56 -1.80
#